data_6fe24d5b4a2b16e01cb36e4d1390a164
#
_entry.id   6fe24d5b4a2b16e01cb36e4d1390a164
#
_cell.length_a   1.000
_cell.length_b   1.000
_cell.length_c   1.000
_cell.angle_alpha   90.00
_cell.angle_beta   90.00
_cell.angle_gamma   90.00
#
_symmetry.space_group_name_H-M   'P 1'
#
loop_
_entity.id
_entity.type
_entity.pdbx_description
1 polymer ?
#
loop_
_entity_poly.entity_id
_entity_poly.type
_entity_poly.pdbx_seq_one_letter_code
_entity_poly.pdbx_strand_id
1 'polypeptide(L)'
;MFKSKFKIFWSTLCFLIAAMSFTPAQSANLSCNVKLEFDSNSKGSVANYILSLQLKNTTGRSISGASIIYMDVNKKQLGNTLLRCSSNADKLSEPVNPGSYGQCVSVLQQVDGAFMNAFGSEKWTEIVNTQLASLNAVATCKVLGFAY
;
A
#
# COMPACT_ATOMS: atom_id res chain seq x y z
N MET A 1 -66.53 -50.74 3.93
CA MET A 1 -66.39 -49.50 4.67
C MET A 1 -64.95 -49.42 5.16
N PHE A 2 -64.03 -48.97 4.30
CA PHE A 2 -62.57 -48.86 4.59
C PHE A 2 -62.17 -47.37 4.62
N LYS A 3 -61.82 -46.86 5.83
CA LYS A 3 -61.27 -45.54 5.99
C LYS A 3 -59.74 -45.63 5.93
N SER A 4 -59.15 -45.24 4.79
CA SER A 4 -57.73 -45.04 4.65
C SER A 4 -57.29 -43.75 5.29
N LYS A 5 -56.45 -43.79 6.33
CA LYS A 5 -55.82 -42.60 6.94
C LYS A 5 -54.52 -42.33 6.18
N PHE A 6 -54.51 -41.28 5.36
CA PHE A 6 -53.34 -40.76 4.69
C PHE A 6 -52.52 -39.92 5.69
N LYS A 7 -51.37 -40.40 6.16
CA LYS A 7 -50.42 -39.66 6.98
C LYS A 7 -49.54 -38.86 6.04
N ILE A 8 -49.73 -37.55 6.04
CA ILE A 8 -48.83 -36.61 5.35
C ILE A 8 -47.61 -36.47 6.22
N PHE A 9 -46.47 -36.98 5.71
CA PHE A 9 -45.14 -36.81 6.30
C PHE A 9 -44.55 -35.49 5.78
N TRP A 10 -44.63 -34.44 6.58
CA TRP A 10 -44.07 -33.14 6.27
C TRP A 10 -42.60 -33.20 6.65
N SER A 11 -41.74 -33.48 5.64
CA SER A 11 -40.27 -33.40 5.75
C SER A 11 -39.86 -31.95 5.70
N THR A 12 -39.53 -31.39 6.85
CA THR A 12 -38.99 -30.03 6.99
C THR A 12 -37.50 -30.06 6.58
N LEU A 13 -37.25 -29.75 5.32
CA LEU A 13 -35.89 -29.58 4.77
C LEU A 13 -35.36 -28.22 5.23
N CYS A 14 -34.63 -28.17 6.36
CA CYS A 14 -33.89 -27.01 6.81
C CYS A 14 -32.73 -26.73 5.83
N PHE A 15 -32.94 -25.75 4.94
CA PHE A 15 -31.85 -25.17 4.15
C PHE A 15 -30.98 -24.31 5.09
N LEU A 16 -29.83 -24.85 5.53
CA LEU A 16 -28.76 -24.09 6.16
C LEU A 16 -28.09 -23.22 5.09
N ILE A 17 -28.58 -21.99 4.92
CA ILE A 17 -27.88 -20.98 4.15
C ILE A 17 -26.71 -20.52 5.01
N ALA A 18 -25.53 -21.08 4.76
CA ALA A 18 -24.27 -20.54 5.27
C ALA A 18 -24.06 -19.13 4.67
N ALA A 19 -24.45 -18.11 5.42
CA ALA A 19 -24.14 -16.74 5.09
C ALA A 19 -22.62 -16.58 5.15
N MET A 20 -21.96 -16.67 3.99
CA MET A 20 -20.55 -16.26 3.84
C MET A 20 -20.51 -14.76 4.09
N SER A 21 -20.19 -14.38 5.32
CA SER A 21 -19.90 -13.01 5.70
C SER A 21 -18.61 -12.58 4.97
N PHE A 22 -18.76 -11.97 3.81
CA PHE A 22 -17.68 -11.18 3.21
C PHE A 22 -17.46 -9.99 4.13
N THR A 23 -16.51 -10.09 5.05
CA THR A 23 -16.00 -8.92 5.73
C THR A 23 -15.23 -8.11 4.69
N PRO A 24 -15.69 -6.89 4.33
CA PRO A 24 -14.88 -6.02 3.48
C PRO A 24 -13.55 -5.81 4.21
N ALA A 25 -12.45 -6.04 3.51
CA ALA A 25 -11.13 -5.73 4.03
C ALA A 25 -11.15 -4.26 4.45
N GLN A 26 -11.14 -4.02 5.75
CA GLN A 26 -11.22 -2.68 6.31
C GLN A 26 -9.94 -1.98 5.87
N SER A 27 -10.05 -1.04 4.93
CA SER A 27 -8.93 -0.24 4.44
C SER A 27 -8.49 0.68 5.58
N ALA A 28 -7.65 0.16 6.47
CA ALA A 28 -7.08 0.93 7.55
C ALA A 28 -6.22 2.05 6.97
N ASN A 29 -6.41 3.27 7.48
CA ASN A 29 -5.45 4.33 7.23
C ASN A 29 -4.19 4.02 8.04
N LEU A 30 -3.10 3.75 7.33
CA LEU A 30 -1.81 3.47 7.91
C LEU A 30 -0.98 4.76 7.96
N SER A 31 -0.14 4.90 8.98
CA SER A 31 0.87 5.95 8.97
C SER A 31 1.88 5.65 7.88
N CYS A 32 2.19 6.64 7.06
CA CYS A 32 3.25 6.58 6.07
C CYS A 32 4.04 7.89 6.07
N ASN A 33 5.26 7.82 5.57
CA ASN A 33 6.15 8.97 5.53
C ASN A 33 6.97 8.98 4.24
N VAL A 34 7.42 10.16 3.87
CA VAL A 34 8.38 10.33 2.78
C VAL A 34 9.75 10.61 3.37
N LYS A 35 10.75 9.89 2.89
CA LYS A 35 12.17 10.09 3.20
C LYS A 35 12.90 10.60 1.98
N LEU A 36 13.85 11.48 2.20
CA LEU A 36 14.81 11.90 1.17
C LEU A 36 16.05 11.04 1.31
N GLU A 37 16.41 10.35 0.23
CA GLU A 37 17.65 9.57 0.13
C GLU A 37 18.46 10.07 -1.05
N PHE A 38 19.77 10.14 -0.87
CA PHE A 38 20.69 10.55 -1.91
C PHE A 38 21.41 9.33 -2.47
N ASP A 39 21.49 9.29 -3.78
CA ASP A 39 22.25 8.31 -4.54
C ASP A 39 23.13 9.04 -5.57
N SER A 40 23.88 8.30 -6.36
CA SER A 40 24.67 8.83 -7.45
C SER A 40 24.57 7.95 -8.69
N ASN A 41 24.52 8.59 -9.84
CA ASN A 41 24.61 7.91 -11.13
C ASN A 41 25.70 8.57 -12.01
N SER A 42 25.82 8.13 -13.26
CA SER A 42 26.78 8.69 -14.22
C SER A 42 26.60 10.19 -14.51
N LYS A 43 25.46 10.79 -14.12
CA LYS A 43 25.13 12.21 -14.33
C LYS A 43 25.29 13.05 -13.05
N GLY A 44 25.67 12.45 -11.92
CA GLY A 44 25.88 13.13 -10.64
C GLY A 44 24.96 12.65 -9.52
N SER A 45 24.79 13.48 -8.49
CA SER A 45 23.96 13.18 -7.33
C SER A 45 22.48 13.14 -7.71
N VAL A 46 21.76 12.18 -7.14
CA VAL A 46 20.33 11.98 -7.36
C VAL A 46 19.62 12.05 -6.01
N ALA A 47 18.59 12.88 -5.92
CA ALA A 47 17.72 12.96 -4.75
C ALA A 47 16.45 12.13 -5.00
N ASN A 48 16.23 11.09 -4.21
CA ASN A 48 15.08 10.19 -4.27
C ASN A 48 14.13 10.48 -3.13
N TYR A 49 12.86 10.71 -3.43
CA TYR A 49 11.79 10.86 -2.44
C TYR A 49 11.05 9.54 -2.32
N ILE A 50 11.31 8.82 -1.24
CA ILE A 50 10.83 7.47 -1.02
C ILE A 50 9.66 7.49 -0.04
N LEU A 51 8.47 7.12 -0.53
CA LEU A 51 7.33 6.86 0.33
C LEU A 51 7.48 5.48 0.94
N SER A 52 7.33 5.41 2.26
CA SER A 52 7.38 4.15 2.99
C SER A 52 6.22 4.00 3.95
N LEU A 53 5.74 2.78 4.09
CA LEU A 53 4.79 2.37 5.13
C LEU A 53 5.12 0.95 5.60
N GLN A 54 4.78 0.68 6.86
CA GLN A 54 4.80 -0.66 7.43
C GLN A 54 3.38 -1.22 7.47
N LEU A 55 3.20 -2.45 7.01
CA LEU A 55 1.91 -3.13 7.08
C LEU A 55 2.06 -4.56 7.60
N LYS A 56 0.97 -5.06 8.19
CA LYS A 56 0.83 -6.48 8.50
C LYS A 56 0.02 -7.16 7.39
N ASN A 57 0.54 -8.23 6.84
CA ASN A 57 -0.21 -9.01 5.86
C ASN A 57 -1.31 -9.81 6.57
N THR A 58 -2.55 -9.34 6.48
CA THR A 58 -3.73 -10.04 7.02
C THR A 58 -4.46 -10.85 5.95
N THR A 59 -3.91 -10.95 4.75
CA THR A 59 -4.45 -11.77 3.67
C THR A 59 -4.00 -13.22 3.81
N GLY A 60 -4.68 -14.13 3.15
CA GLY A 60 -4.29 -15.55 3.11
C GLY A 60 -3.16 -15.88 2.11
N ARG A 61 -2.56 -14.88 1.46
CA ARG A 61 -1.54 -15.04 0.40
C ARG A 61 -0.34 -14.13 0.66
N SER A 62 0.83 -14.52 0.18
CA SER A 62 2.02 -13.67 0.23
C SER A 62 1.83 -12.46 -0.68
N ILE A 63 2.13 -11.27 -0.18
CA ILE A 63 2.01 -10.01 -0.93
C ILE A 63 3.37 -9.47 -1.36
N SER A 64 3.47 -9.03 -2.60
CA SER A 64 4.67 -8.42 -3.21
C SER A 64 4.51 -6.92 -3.41
N GLY A 65 3.29 -6.38 -3.31
CA GLY A 65 3.02 -4.97 -3.48
C GLY A 65 1.68 -4.53 -2.93
N ALA A 66 1.50 -3.22 -2.81
CA ALA A 66 0.26 -2.60 -2.37
C ALA A 66 -0.03 -1.34 -3.19
N SER A 67 -1.23 -1.24 -3.74
CA SER A 67 -1.74 -0.01 -4.35
C SER A 67 -2.32 0.87 -3.25
N ILE A 68 -1.91 2.12 -3.19
CA ILE A 68 -2.30 3.06 -2.14
C ILE A 68 -2.70 4.43 -2.67
N ILE A 69 -3.50 5.13 -1.87
CA ILE A 69 -3.65 6.58 -1.91
C ILE A 69 -2.90 7.15 -0.71
N TYR A 70 -2.09 8.20 -0.92
CA TYR A 70 -1.44 8.93 0.17
C TYR A 70 -2.10 10.30 0.36
N MET A 71 -2.20 10.72 1.62
CA MET A 71 -3.02 11.85 2.06
C MET A 71 -2.27 12.68 3.09
N ASP A 72 -2.65 13.96 3.21
CA ASP A 72 -2.20 14.85 4.28
C ASP A 72 -2.92 14.57 5.62
N VAL A 73 -2.58 15.35 6.65
CA VAL A 73 -3.19 15.25 7.99
C VAL A 73 -4.69 15.53 7.98
N ASN A 74 -5.20 16.27 6.99
CA ASN A 74 -6.61 16.61 6.82
C ASN A 74 -7.36 15.57 5.96
N LYS A 75 -6.71 14.43 5.61
CA LYS A 75 -7.21 13.39 4.73
C LYS A 75 -7.47 13.85 3.28
N LYS A 76 -6.89 14.97 2.87
CA LYS A 76 -6.89 15.39 1.48
C LYS A 76 -5.95 14.49 0.70
N GLN A 77 -6.43 13.92 -0.39
CA GLN A 77 -5.63 13.10 -1.29
C GLN A 77 -4.54 13.96 -1.95
N LEU A 78 -3.29 13.53 -1.83
CA LEU A 78 -2.13 14.14 -2.47
C LEU A 78 -1.70 13.36 -3.72
N GLY A 79 -1.98 12.04 -3.75
CA GLY A 79 -1.68 11.20 -4.90
C GLY A 79 -1.94 9.73 -4.63
N ASN A 80 -1.50 8.90 -5.58
CA ASN A 80 -1.55 7.44 -5.49
C ASN A 80 -0.27 6.84 -6.07
N THR A 81 0.05 5.62 -5.65
CA THR A 81 1.20 4.87 -6.17
C THR A 81 1.06 3.38 -5.88
N LEU A 82 1.87 2.58 -6.57
CA LEU A 82 2.09 1.18 -6.26
C LEU A 82 3.39 1.04 -5.47
N LEU A 83 3.29 0.47 -4.27
CA LEU A 83 4.43 0.17 -3.42
C LEU A 83 4.93 -1.25 -3.70
N ARG A 84 6.23 -1.46 -3.62
CA ARG A 84 6.84 -2.79 -3.48
C ARG A 84 6.91 -3.14 -2.01
N CYS A 85 6.41 -4.34 -1.65
CA CYS A 85 6.39 -4.81 -0.27
C CYS A 85 7.36 -5.97 -0.09
N SER A 86 8.12 -5.93 0.99
CA SER A 86 9.06 -6.98 1.36
C SER A 86 9.02 -7.25 2.86
N SER A 87 9.23 -8.52 3.24
CA SER A 87 9.43 -8.94 4.63
C SER A 87 10.78 -8.48 5.19
N ASN A 88 11.74 -8.19 4.31
CA ASN A 88 13.07 -7.72 4.65
C ASN A 88 13.36 -6.40 3.93
N ALA A 89 13.61 -5.33 4.70
CA ALA A 89 13.89 -4.00 4.15
C ALA A 89 15.12 -3.97 3.22
N ASP A 90 16.10 -4.83 3.50
CA ASP A 90 17.36 -4.89 2.74
C ASP A 90 17.23 -5.75 1.47
N LYS A 91 16.17 -6.57 1.39
CA LYS A 91 15.92 -7.47 0.26
C LYS A 91 14.49 -7.31 -0.27
N LEU A 92 14.31 -6.36 -1.17
CA LEU A 92 13.01 -6.05 -1.79
C LEU A 92 12.40 -7.20 -2.62
N SER A 93 13.05 -8.35 -2.69
CA SER A 93 12.58 -9.52 -3.45
C SER A 93 11.82 -10.55 -2.62
N GLU A 94 11.81 -10.45 -1.29
CA GLU A 94 11.14 -11.39 -0.42
C GLU A 94 9.70 -10.94 -0.12
N PRO A 95 8.65 -11.62 -0.63
CA PRO A 95 7.27 -11.21 -0.38
C PRO A 95 6.90 -11.31 1.10
N VAL A 96 5.93 -10.53 1.53
CA VAL A 96 5.42 -10.53 2.91
C VAL A 96 4.44 -11.68 3.08
N ASN A 97 4.82 -12.68 3.84
CA ASN A 97 4.01 -13.87 4.10
C ASN A 97 2.75 -13.55 4.95
N PRO A 98 1.69 -14.36 4.85
CA PRO A 98 0.50 -14.22 5.69
C PRO A 98 0.85 -14.13 7.18
N GLY A 99 0.25 -13.18 7.88
CA GLY A 99 0.48 -12.94 9.31
C GLY A 99 1.73 -12.13 9.66
N SER A 100 2.66 -11.95 8.70
CA SER A 100 3.93 -11.24 8.91
C SER A 100 3.80 -9.74 8.69
N TYR A 101 4.73 -8.98 9.29
CA TYR A 101 4.93 -7.58 8.97
C TYR A 101 5.88 -7.44 7.78
N GLY A 102 5.68 -6.39 6.99
CA GLY A 102 6.56 -6.02 5.89
C GLY A 102 6.64 -4.52 5.73
N GLN A 103 7.70 -4.08 5.07
CA GLN A 103 7.87 -2.71 4.65
C GLN A 103 7.53 -2.59 3.18
N CYS A 104 6.75 -1.56 2.85
CA CYS A 104 6.37 -1.25 1.48
C CYS A 104 6.93 0.11 1.10
N VAL A 105 7.59 0.20 -0.06
CA VAL A 105 8.27 1.41 -0.51
C VAL A 105 8.01 1.70 -1.98
N SER A 106 8.05 2.99 -2.34
CA SER A 106 8.04 3.46 -3.72
C SER A 106 8.78 4.78 -3.84
N VAL A 107 9.54 4.97 -4.90
CA VAL A 107 10.09 6.27 -5.25
C VAL A 107 8.98 7.10 -5.87
N LEU A 108 8.54 8.16 -5.19
CA LEU A 108 7.50 9.06 -5.68
C LEU A 108 8.03 10.02 -6.73
N GLN A 109 9.20 10.57 -6.45
CA GLN A 109 9.87 11.56 -7.30
C GLN A 109 11.36 11.40 -7.21
N GLN A 110 12.05 11.93 -8.21
CA GLN A 110 13.50 11.92 -8.30
C GLN A 110 13.96 13.25 -8.90
N VAL A 111 14.99 13.87 -8.32
CA VAL A 111 15.69 15.01 -8.89
C VAL A 111 17.07 14.55 -9.33
N ASP A 112 17.28 14.51 -10.64
CA ASP A 112 18.50 14.00 -11.26
C ASP A 112 19.66 15.02 -11.12
N GLY A 113 20.87 14.52 -10.97
CA GLY A 113 22.12 15.30 -10.97
C GLY A 113 22.41 16.02 -12.29
N ALA A 114 21.82 15.58 -13.39
CA ALA A 114 21.89 16.31 -14.66
C ALA A 114 21.35 17.75 -14.52
N PHE A 115 20.36 17.95 -13.65
CA PHE A 115 19.86 19.29 -13.36
C PHE A 115 20.88 20.16 -12.62
N MET A 116 21.65 19.58 -11.70
CA MET A 116 22.77 20.25 -11.04
C MET A 116 23.83 20.73 -12.05
N ASN A 117 24.17 19.87 -13.02
CA ASN A 117 25.13 20.20 -14.06
C ASN A 117 24.63 21.33 -14.98
N ALA A 118 23.32 21.41 -15.23
CA ALA A 118 22.75 22.41 -16.12
C ALA A 118 22.53 23.78 -15.44
N PHE A 119 22.14 23.79 -14.16
CA PHE A 119 21.66 24.99 -13.47
C PHE A 119 22.45 25.33 -12.20
N GLY A 120 23.45 24.54 -11.84
CA GLY A 120 24.26 24.70 -10.64
C GLY A 120 23.69 24.05 -9.39
N SER A 121 24.58 23.86 -8.39
CA SER A 121 24.26 23.17 -7.14
C SER A 121 23.26 23.92 -6.27
N GLU A 122 23.29 25.24 -6.28
CA GLU A 122 22.35 26.08 -5.51
C GLU A 122 20.92 25.88 -5.97
N LYS A 123 20.68 25.94 -7.28
CA LYS A 123 19.34 25.73 -7.85
C LYS A 123 18.84 24.31 -7.69
N TRP A 124 19.73 23.34 -7.80
CA TRP A 124 19.42 21.94 -7.52
C TRP A 124 18.98 21.77 -6.06
N THR A 125 19.71 22.34 -5.10
CA THR A 125 19.38 22.29 -3.67
C THR A 125 18.04 22.96 -3.36
N GLU A 126 17.75 24.11 -3.97
CA GLU A 126 16.48 24.82 -3.83
C GLU A 126 15.30 23.91 -4.28
N ILE A 127 15.44 23.25 -5.43
CA ILE A 127 14.39 22.36 -5.95
C ILE A 127 14.22 21.14 -5.04
N VAL A 128 15.32 20.51 -4.61
CA VAL A 128 15.26 19.37 -3.69
C VAL A 128 14.53 19.74 -2.41
N ASN A 129 14.84 20.89 -1.80
CA ASN A 129 14.18 21.34 -0.57
C ASN A 129 12.71 21.70 -0.78
N THR A 130 12.37 22.31 -1.90
CA THR A 130 10.97 22.64 -2.25
C THR A 130 10.13 21.39 -2.42
N GLN A 131 10.65 20.36 -3.11
CA GLN A 131 9.97 19.08 -3.26
C GLN A 131 9.82 18.35 -1.93
N LEU A 132 10.86 18.35 -1.09
CA LEU A 132 10.80 17.76 0.24
C LEU A 132 9.70 18.43 1.09
N ALA A 133 9.64 19.76 1.09
CA ALA A 133 8.63 20.49 1.84
C ALA A 133 7.20 20.13 1.38
N SER A 134 6.99 19.98 0.07
CA SER A 134 5.70 19.54 -0.49
C SER A 134 5.33 18.12 -0.09
N LEU A 135 6.28 17.20 -0.12
CA LEU A 135 6.05 15.78 0.17
C LEU A 135 5.99 15.47 1.68
N ASN A 136 6.55 16.32 2.53
CA ASN A 136 6.41 16.22 3.99
C ASN A 136 4.96 16.41 4.49
N ALA A 137 4.06 16.89 3.63
CA ALA A 137 2.64 16.94 3.93
C ALA A 137 2.00 15.53 3.98
N VAL A 138 2.64 14.51 3.45
CA VAL A 138 2.16 13.12 3.50
C VAL A 138 2.15 12.60 4.93
N ALA A 139 1.00 12.18 5.43
CA ALA A 139 0.82 11.72 6.80
C ALA A 139 0.19 10.32 6.90
N THR A 140 -0.74 10.01 6.00
CA THR A 140 -1.48 8.74 6.03
C THR A 140 -1.62 8.13 4.65
N CYS A 141 -1.64 6.80 4.62
CA CYS A 141 -1.85 6.01 3.41
C CYS A 141 -3.06 5.08 3.58
N LYS A 142 -3.90 5.05 2.55
CA LYS A 142 -5.03 4.11 2.46
C LYS A 142 -4.69 3.05 1.44
N VAL A 143 -4.67 1.77 1.86
CA VAL A 143 -4.47 0.65 0.95
C VAL A 143 -5.75 0.40 0.15
N LEU A 144 -5.64 0.32 -1.17
CA LEU A 144 -6.71 0.03 -2.11
C LEU A 144 -6.75 -1.45 -2.49
N GLY A 145 -5.58 -2.10 -2.55
CA GLY A 145 -5.45 -3.50 -2.94
C GLY A 145 -4.01 -3.99 -2.85
N PHE A 146 -3.83 -5.30 -3.00
CA PHE A 146 -2.53 -5.96 -2.93
C PHE A 146 -2.17 -6.63 -4.26
N ALA A 147 -0.86 -6.68 -4.56
CA ALA A 147 -0.26 -7.53 -5.57
C ALA A 147 0.33 -8.78 -4.88
N TYR A 148 0.14 -9.94 -5.52
CA TYR A 148 0.53 -11.26 -5.03
C TYR A 148 1.60 -11.88 -5.89
#